data_54fb15d3beebf5c1ec91af395b5abe03
#
_entry.id   54fb15d3beebf5c1ec91af395b5abe03
#
_cell.length_a   1.000
_cell.length_b   1.000
_cell.length_c   1.000
_cell.angle_alpha   90.00
_cell.angle_beta   90.00
_cell.angle_gamma   90.00
#
_symmetry.space_group_name_H-M   'P 1'
#
loop_
_entity.id
_entity.type
_entity.pdbx_description
1 polymer ?
#
loop_
_entity_poly.entity_id
_entity_poly.type
_entity_poly.pdbx_seq_one_letter_code
_entity_poly.pdbx_strand_id
1 'polypeptide(L)'
;VFLLIAIPISVSLGLVAVLPGVFDPSFTASASYVIRSMFGGIDSFPLLAVPMFILSGIIMARGGISKRLFDLFSFFIGKRTAGLPCAAVITCLFYGAISGSGIATVAAVGSMTIPLLVELGYDKKFCTALVAVAGSLGVIIPPSIPFIMYGMASGASVSDIFLAGIVPGVLIGLLLMVYAVFYCKKHGEDKEKINAKIDALHEQGLWKVFKSSFFAVLSPVIILGCIYSGVASPTEAAVISVFYSLIVSIFIYKSLPIKKVYDVFVEAVRTYAPILFILAASIAFSRVLTLMQVPQLISGWILAHFTSKVVVLIVINLVLLLVGMVMDLSLIHI
;
A
#
# COMPACT_ATOMS: atom_id res chain seq x y z
N VAL A 1 21.78 -8.95 -14.12
CA VAL A 1 23.07 -9.33 -13.53
C VAL A 1 23.23 -8.70 -12.14
N PHE A 2 23.19 -7.37 -11.98
CA PHE A 2 23.40 -6.70 -10.70
C PHE A 2 22.44 -7.18 -9.59
N LEU A 3 21.17 -7.37 -9.90
CA LEU A 3 20.18 -7.90 -8.95
C LEU A 3 20.45 -9.36 -8.55
N LEU A 4 21.00 -10.16 -9.47
CA LEU A 4 21.39 -11.55 -9.17
C LEU A 4 22.59 -11.65 -8.21
N ILE A 5 23.42 -10.59 -8.14
CA ILE A 5 24.55 -10.48 -7.24
C ILE A 5 24.16 -9.80 -5.92
N ALA A 6 22.83 -9.62 -5.68
CA ALA A 6 22.27 -8.97 -4.49
C ALA A 6 22.70 -7.49 -4.30
N ILE A 7 23.03 -6.78 -5.38
CA ILE A 7 23.25 -5.33 -5.32
C ILE A 7 21.88 -4.64 -5.14
N PRO A 8 21.75 -3.65 -4.22
CA PRO A 8 20.51 -2.93 -4.02
C PRO A 8 19.97 -2.34 -5.33
N ILE A 9 18.64 -2.38 -5.50
CA ILE A 9 17.95 -1.94 -6.73
C ILE A 9 18.33 -0.50 -7.10
N SER A 10 18.36 0.40 -6.13
CA SER A 10 18.74 1.80 -6.32
C SER A 10 20.15 1.97 -6.90
N VAL A 11 21.10 1.22 -6.37
CA VAL A 11 22.49 1.23 -6.86
C VAL A 11 22.56 0.62 -8.25
N SER A 12 21.86 -0.48 -8.48
CA SER A 12 21.79 -1.14 -9.80
C SER A 12 21.25 -0.22 -10.88
N LEU A 13 20.14 0.50 -10.59
CA LEU A 13 19.55 1.47 -11.51
C LEU A 13 20.49 2.65 -11.78
N GLY A 14 21.13 3.19 -10.73
CA GLY A 14 22.09 4.27 -10.87
C GLY A 14 23.31 3.87 -11.72
N LEU A 15 23.88 2.69 -11.47
CA LEU A 15 25.01 2.17 -12.26
C LEU A 15 24.61 1.98 -13.72
N VAL A 16 23.46 1.34 -13.99
CA VAL A 16 22.99 1.11 -15.38
C VAL A 16 22.72 2.45 -16.08
N ALA A 17 22.22 3.46 -15.37
CA ALA A 17 21.99 4.78 -15.94
C ALA A 17 23.28 5.49 -16.36
N VAL A 18 24.42 5.21 -15.72
CA VAL A 18 25.72 5.81 -16.06
C VAL A 18 26.42 5.08 -17.20
N LEU A 19 26.13 3.78 -17.42
CA LEU A 19 26.84 2.95 -18.42
C LEU A 19 26.87 3.56 -19.84
N PRO A 20 25.79 4.09 -20.42
CA PRO A 20 25.83 4.64 -21.77
C PRO A 20 26.88 5.75 -21.92
N GLY A 21 27.00 6.66 -20.92
CA GLY A 21 28.01 7.72 -20.94
C GLY A 21 29.43 7.23 -20.66
N VAL A 22 29.61 6.02 -20.11
CA VAL A 22 30.94 5.38 -19.96
C VAL A 22 31.41 4.75 -21.26
N PHE A 23 30.51 4.08 -22.00
CA PHE A 23 30.83 3.43 -23.27
C PHE A 23 30.90 4.41 -24.42
N ASP A 24 30.15 5.49 -24.39
CA ASP A 24 30.14 6.56 -25.36
C ASP A 24 30.30 7.92 -24.69
N PRO A 25 31.52 8.47 -24.60
CA PRO A 25 31.75 9.80 -23.98
C PRO A 25 31.05 10.95 -24.72
N SER A 26 30.59 10.75 -25.96
CA SER A 26 29.80 11.75 -26.68
C SER A 26 28.30 11.73 -26.28
N PHE A 27 27.87 10.69 -25.56
CA PHE A 27 26.49 10.59 -25.09
C PHE A 27 26.20 11.62 -23.99
N THR A 28 25.09 12.32 -24.12
CA THR A 28 24.72 13.45 -23.26
C THR A 28 24.49 13.08 -21.78
N ALA A 29 24.22 11.81 -21.46
CA ALA A 29 23.99 11.35 -20.10
C ALA A 29 25.30 11.01 -19.36
N SER A 30 26.08 12.03 -19.04
CA SER A 30 27.25 11.87 -18.16
C SER A 30 26.85 11.50 -16.72
N ALA A 31 27.80 11.06 -15.89
CA ALA A 31 27.55 10.77 -14.47
C ALA A 31 26.98 11.99 -13.72
N SER A 32 27.42 13.21 -14.07
CA SER A 32 26.89 14.45 -13.49
C SER A 32 25.42 14.69 -13.90
N TYR A 33 25.04 14.35 -15.11
CA TYR A 33 23.65 14.40 -15.57
C TYR A 33 22.75 13.44 -14.78
N VAL A 34 23.23 12.20 -14.57
CA VAL A 34 22.51 11.17 -13.80
C VAL A 34 22.28 11.65 -12.37
N ILE A 35 23.31 12.15 -11.69
CA ILE A 35 23.23 12.69 -10.32
C ILE A 35 22.24 13.87 -10.25
N ARG A 36 22.34 14.84 -11.16
CA ARG A 36 21.40 15.97 -11.22
C ARG A 36 19.98 15.49 -11.47
N SER A 37 19.80 14.48 -12.30
CA SER A 37 18.48 13.88 -12.58
C SER A 37 17.90 13.17 -11.35
N MET A 38 18.73 12.55 -10.51
CA MET A 38 18.30 11.97 -9.23
C MET A 38 17.77 13.06 -8.28
N PHE A 39 18.55 14.12 -8.07
CA PHE A 39 18.12 15.21 -7.19
C PHE A 39 16.88 15.95 -7.71
N GLY A 40 16.89 16.37 -8.97
CA GLY A 40 15.74 17.07 -9.57
C GLY A 40 14.48 16.21 -9.71
N GLY A 41 14.63 14.87 -9.70
CA GLY A 41 13.50 13.95 -9.76
C GLY A 41 12.73 13.81 -8.45
N ILE A 42 13.41 13.98 -7.31
CA ILE A 42 12.79 13.92 -5.98
C ILE A 42 12.40 15.31 -5.43
N ASP A 43 12.83 16.38 -6.06
CA ASP A 43 12.45 17.75 -5.70
C ASP A 43 11.07 18.08 -6.29
N SER A 44 10.02 17.53 -5.66
CA SER A 44 8.64 17.67 -6.13
C SER A 44 7.67 17.70 -4.95
N PHE A 45 6.77 18.70 -4.95
CA PHE A 45 5.78 18.87 -3.89
C PHE A 45 4.86 17.64 -3.70
N PRO A 46 4.32 17.00 -4.76
CA PRO A 46 3.51 15.79 -4.61
C PRO A 46 4.25 14.63 -3.94
N LEU A 47 5.57 14.55 -4.08
CA LEU A 47 6.35 13.49 -3.47
C LEU A 47 6.37 13.55 -1.94
N LEU A 48 6.19 14.74 -1.34
CA LEU A 48 6.10 14.89 0.11
C LEU A 48 4.91 14.13 0.71
N ALA A 49 3.89 13.80 -0.09
CA ALA A 49 2.79 12.96 0.37
C ALA A 49 3.26 11.56 0.81
N VAL A 50 4.28 11.00 0.15
CA VAL A 50 4.78 9.64 0.44
C VAL A 50 5.29 9.50 1.87
N PRO A 51 6.30 10.27 2.34
CA PRO A 51 6.76 10.20 3.72
C PRO A 51 5.64 10.52 4.73
N MET A 52 4.73 11.43 4.41
CA MET A 52 3.63 11.78 5.32
C MET A 52 2.61 10.65 5.48
N PHE A 53 2.20 9.98 4.39
CA PHE A 53 1.31 8.81 4.50
C PHE A 53 1.99 7.63 5.20
N ILE A 54 3.28 7.36 4.95
CA ILE A 54 4.05 6.33 5.67
C ILE A 54 4.07 6.65 7.16
N LEU A 55 4.40 7.88 7.54
CA LEU A 55 4.42 8.32 8.93
C LEU A 55 3.04 8.16 9.59
N SER A 56 1.99 8.65 8.93
CA SER A 56 0.60 8.49 9.41
C SER A 56 0.25 7.02 9.62
N GLY A 57 0.57 6.15 8.65
CA GLY A 57 0.32 4.70 8.75
C GLY A 57 1.04 4.05 9.94
N ILE A 58 2.31 4.39 10.19
CA ILE A 58 3.09 3.86 11.32
C ILE A 58 2.51 4.36 12.66
N ILE A 59 2.15 5.66 12.75
CA ILE A 59 1.50 6.21 13.95
C ILE A 59 0.22 5.42 14.26
N MET A 60 -0.59 5.17 13.24
CA MET A 60 -1.87 4.45 13.39
C MET A 60 -1.68 2.98 13.73
N ALA A 61 -0.65 2.32 13.17
CA ALA A 61 -0.30 0.95 13.53
C ALA A 61 0.04 0.85 15.01
N ARG A 62 0.96 1.71 15.48
CA ARG A 62 1.33 1.80 16.90
C ARG A 62 0.18 2.27 17.78
N GLY A 63 -0.73 3.05 17.23
CA GLY A 63 -1.97 3.51 17.85
C GLY A 63 -3.04 2.43 18.05
N GLY A 64 -2.82 1.20 17.55
CA GLY A 64 -3.76 0.09 17.70
C GLY A 64 -5.07 0.28 16.93
N ILE A 65 -5.02 1.03 15.84
CA ILE A 65 -6.20 1.32 14.98
C ILE A 65 -6.64 0.06 14.23
N SER A 66 -5.70 -0.76 13.75
CA SER A 66 -6.01 -2.02 13.06
C SER A 66 -6.88 -2.96 13.90
N LYS A 67 -6.57 -3.08 15.21
CA LYS A 67 -7.36 -3.89 16.13
C LYS A 67 -8.79 -3.37 16.28
N ARG A 68 -8.95 -2.05 16.44
CA ARG A 68 -10.27 -1.43 16.61
C ARG A 68 -11.15 -1.57 15.35
N LEU A 69 -10.55 -1.45 14.18
CA LEU A 69 -11.23 -1.72 12.92
C LEU A 69 -11.67 -3.19 12.81
N PHE A 70 -10.77 -4.11 13.13
CA PHE A 70 -11.08 -5.54 13.12
C PHE A 70 -12.17 -5.90 14.10
N ASP A 71 -12.11 -5.41 15.34
CA ASP A 71 -13.14 -5.64 16.36
C ASP A 71 -14.51 -5.10 15.89
N LEU A 72 -14.54 -3.91 15.27
CA LEU A 72 -15.77 -3.32 14.73
C LEU A 72 -16.39 -4.20 13.64
N PHE A 73 -15.61 -4.61 12.63
CA PHE A 73 -16.13 -5.44 11.56
C PHE A 73 -16.48 -6.84 12.05
N SER A 74 -15.70 -7.40 12.97
CA SER A 74 -16.02 -8.69 13.61
C SER A 74 -17.33 -8.64 14.41
N PHE A 75 -17.64 -7.51 15.04
CA PHE A 75 -18.91 -7.32 15.74
C PHE A 75 -20.12 -7.53 14.82
N PHE A 76 -20.08 -7.01 13.58
CA PHE A 76 -21.20 -7.09 12.64
C PHE A 76 -21.29 -8.42 11.89
N ILE A 77 -20.15 -8.99 11.49
CA ILE A 77 -20.15 -10.14 10.58
C ILE A 77 -19.52 -11.41 11.18
N GLY A 78 -18.92 -11.33 12.36
CA GLY A 78 -18.09 -12.40 12.93
C GLY A 78 -18.82 -13.73 13.13
N LYS A 79 -20.12 -13.73 13.45
CA LYS A 79 -20.94 -14.96 13.61
C LYS A 79 -21.30 -15.64 12.28
N ARG A 80 -21.15 -14.95 11.14
CA ARG A 80 -21.45 -15.51 9.82
C ARG A 80 -20.34 -16.48 9.39
N THR A 81 -20.65 -17.32 8.40
CA THR A 81 -19.62 -18.19 7.79
C THR A 81 -18.53 -17.33 7.17
N ALA A 82 -17.27 -17.64 7.47
CA ALA A 82 -16.09 -16.84 7.13
C ALA A 82 -16.13 -15.39 7.67
N GLY A 83 -16.93 -15.13 8.71
CA GLY A 83 -17.12 -13.77 9.21
C GLY A 83 -15.83 -13.09 9.65
N LEU A 84 -14.97 -13.79 10.39
CA LEU A 84 -13.67 -13.26 10.84
C LEU A 84 -12.65 -13.10 9.70
N PRO A 85 -12.47 -14.07 8.78
CA PRO A 85 -11.68 -13.87 7.56
C PRO A 85 -12.16 -12.67 6.72
N CYS A 86 -13.46 -12.50 6.54
CA CYS A 86 -14.03 -11.33 5.85
C CYS A 86 -13.76 -10.02 6.62
N ALA A 87 -13.87 -10.03 7.95
CA ALA A 87 -13.53 -8.88 8.77
C ALA A 87 -12.04 -8.49 8.61
N ALA A 88 -11.14 -9.47 8.48
CA ALA A 88 -9.73 -9.22 8.20
C ALA A 88 -9.53 -8.54 6.82
N VAL A 89 -10.21 -9.01 5.78
CA VAL A 89 -10.16 -8.39 4.43
C VAL A 89 -10.66 -6.96 4.46
N ILE A 90 -11.81 -6.70 5.10
CA ILE A 90 -12.37 -5.35 5.25
C ILE A 90 -11.41 -4.47 6.06
N THR A 91 -10.79 -5.01 7.11
CA THR A 91 -9.80 -4.28 7.90
C THR A 91 -8.58 -3.91 7.04
N CYS A 92 -8.09 -4.80 6.18
CA CYS A 92 -7.02 -4.50 5.23
C CYS A 92 -7.42 -3.38 4.26
N LEU A 93 -8.66 -3.37 3.80
CA LEU A 93 -9.22 -2.37 2.89
C LEU A 93 -9.22 -0.97 3.56
N PHE A 94 -9.77 -0.86 4.78
CA PHE A 94 -9.80 0.38 5.54
C PHE A 94 -8.42 0.83 6.03
N TYR A 95 -7.60 -0.10 6.50
CA TYR A 95 -6.25 0.23 6.93
C TYR A 95 -5.37 0.62 5.74
N GLY A 96 -5.56 -0.01 4.59
CA GLY A 96 -4.92 0.35 3.32
C GLY A 96 -5.23 1.80 2.94
N ALA A 97 -6.50 2.20 3.07
CA ALA A 97 -6.95 3.59 2.85
C ALA A 97 -6.36 4.62 3.84
N ILE A 98 -5.55 4.19 4.79
CA ILE A 98 -4.84 5.06 5.73
C ILE A 98 -3.35 5.05 5.44
N SER A 99 -2.77 3.85 5.27
CA SER A 99 -1.32 3.65 5.17
C SER A 99 -0.77 3.86 3.75
N GLY A 100 -1.59 3.64 2.72
CA GLY A 100 -1.17 3.70 1.32
C GLY A 100 -0.11 2.65 0.93
N SER A 101 0.12 1.64 1.78
CA SER A 101 1.19 0.66 1.64
C SER A 101 0.69 -0.76 1.93
N GLY A 102 0.90 -1.68 0.98
CA GLY A 102 0.56 -3.08 1.14
C GLY A 102 1.36 -3.75 2.26
N ILE A 103 2.66 -3.49 2.31
CA ILE A 103 3.57 -4.03 3.33
C ILE A 103 3.12 -3.61 4.73
N ALA A 104 2.86 -2.31 4.92
CA ALA A 104 2.39 -1.79 6.20
C ALA A 104 1.02 -2.38 6.58
N THR A 105 0.14 -2.60 5.61
CA THR A 105 -1.17 -3.22 5.82
C THR A 105 -1.03 -4.67 6.27
N VAL A 106 -0.22 -5.49 5.58
CA VAL A 106 0.05 -6.88 5.98
C VAL A 106 0.67 -6.95 7.37
N ALA A 107 1.65 -6.11 7.65
CA ALA A 107 2.31 -6.08 8.95
C ALA A 107 1.34 -5.70 10.08
N ALA A 108 0.57 -4.62 9.91
CA ALA A 108 -0.33 -4.11 10.95
C ALA A 108 -1.56 -4.98 11.18
N VAL A 109 -2.17 -5.51 10.12
CA VAL A 109 -3.36 -6.35 10.23
C VAL A 109 -2.98 -7.81 10.43
N GLY A 110 -1.99 -8.32 9.69
CA GLY A 110 -1.59 -9.72 9.72
C GLY A 110 -0.99 -10.15 11.06
N SER A 111 -0.14 -9.31 11.66
CA SER A 111 0.46 -9.63 12.98
C SER A 111 -0.57 -9.88 14.08
N MET A 112 -1.75 -9.32 13.95
CA MET A 112 -2.84 -9.45 14.91
C MET A 112 -3.86 -10.52 14.47
N THR A 113 -4.28 -10.48 13.20
CA THR A 113 -5.38 -11.34 12.74
C THR A 113 -4.97 -12.77 12.49
N ILE A 114 -3.75 -13.02 11.96
CA ILE A 114 -3.30 -14.39 11.65
C ILE A 114 -3.23 -15.25 12.92
N PRO A 115 -2.54 -14.84 14.01
CA PRO A 115 -2.52 -15.63 15.24
C PRO A 115 -3.91 -15.88 15.81
N LEU A 116 -4.77 -14.85 15.81
CA LEU A 116 -6.14 -14.96 16.32
C LEU A 116 -6.98 -15.96 15.50
N LEU A 117 -6.94 -15.90 14.18
CA LEU A 117 -7.68 -16.82 13.32
C LEU A 117 -7.20 -18.27 13.48
N VAL A 118 -5.89 -18.47 13.62
CA VAL A 118 -5.31 -19.80 13.87
C VAL A 118 -5.74 -20.34 15.24
N GLU A 119 -5.77 -19.52 16.28
CA GLU A 119 -6.28 -19.88 17.62
C GLU A 119 -7.75 -20.31 17.57
N LEU A 120 -8.55 -19.67 16.72
CA LEU A 120 -9.96 -19.99 16.50
C LEU A 120 -10.19 -21.18 15.54
N GLY A 121 -9.12 -21.91 15.15
CA GLY A 121 -9.20 -23.14 14.40
C GLY A 121 -9.13 -23.00 12.87
N TYR A 122 -8.85 -21.80 12.34
CA TYR A 122 -8.62 -21.66 10.90
C TYR A 122 -7.24 -22.19 10.49
N ASP A 123 -7.14 -22.74 9.28
CA ASP A 123 -5.85 -23.19 8.73
C ASP A 123 -4.85 -22.03 8.59
N LYS A 124 -3.64 -22.23 9.13
CA LYS A 124 -2.58 -21.20 9.11
C LYS A 124 -2.22 -20.77 7.69
N LYS A 125 -2.15 -21.71 6.74
CA LYS A 125 -1.80 -21.41 5.35
C LYS A 125 -2.87 -20.53 4.70
N PHE A 126 -4.15 -20.85 4.92
CA PHE A 126 -5.27 -20.05 4.45
C PHE A 126 -5.23 -18.63 5.04
N CYS A 127 -5.12 -18.50 6.36
CA CYS A 127 -5.08 -17.19 7.03
C CYS A 127 -3.92 -16.32 6.52
N THR A 128 -2.73 -16.90 6.40
CA THR A 128 -1.54 -16.19 5.94
C THR A 128 -1.69 -15.76 4.48
N ALA A 129 -2.15 -16.66 3.60
CA ALA A 129 -2.37 -16.34 2.18
C ALA A 129 -3.46 -15.27 2.00
N LEU A 130 -4.57 -15.40 2.73
CA LEU A 130 -5.68 -14.42 2.64
C LEU A 130 -5.22 -13.03 3.05
N VAL A 131 -4.52 -12.90 4.18
CA VAL A 131 -4.05 -11.59 4.67
C VAL A 131 -2.93 -11.03 3.80
N ALA A 132 -2.04 -11.87 3.28
CA ALA A 132 -0.99 -11.44 2.36
C ALA A 132 -1.59 -10.83 1.07
N VAL A 133 -2.58 -11.51 0.48
CA VAL A 133 -3.28 -11.00 -0.71
C VAL A 133 -4.16 -9.79 -0.36
N ALA A 134 -4.89 -9.82 0.77
CA ALA A 134 -5.70 -8.69 1.20
C ALA A 134 -4.86 -7.44 1.51
N GLY A 135 -3.61 -7.61 1.92
CA GLY A 135 -2.68 -6.51 2.13
C GLY A 135 -2.37 -5.71 0.86
N SER A 136 -2.44 -6.34 -0.33
CA SER A 136 -2.28 -5.62 -1.59
C SER A 136 -3.37 -4.56 -1.83
N LEU A 137 -4.53 -4.67 -1.17
CA LEU A 137 -5.54 -3.60 -1.18
C LEU A 137 -4.99 -2.28 -0.64
N GLY A 138 -3.97 -2.32 0.22
CA GLY A 138 -3.30 -1.12 0.74
C GLY A 138 -2.50 -0.33 -0.29
N VAL A 139 -2.24 -0.89 -1.47
CA VAL A 139 -1.62 -0.15 -2.60
C VAL A 139 -2.63 0.19 -3.70
N ILE A 140 -3.85 -0.35 -3.63
CA ILE A 140 -4.89 -0.15 -4.64
C ILE A 140 -5.92 0.87 -4.15
N ILE A 141 -6.34 0.77 -2.87
CA ILE A 141 -7.28 1.71 -2.26
C ILE A 141 -6.54 3.02 -1.93
N PRO A 142 -7.05 4.17 -2.37
CA PRO A 142 -6.42 5.45 -2.06
C PRO A 142 -6.51 5.81 -0.56
N PRO A 143 -5.51 6.57 -0.05
CA PRO A 143 -4.33 7.04 -0.77
C PRO A 143 -3.34 5.92 -1.05
N SER A 144 -2.65 5.98 -2.17
CA SER A 144 -1.72 4.95 -2.62
C SER A 144 -0.37 5.56 -3.01
N ILE A 145 0.71 5.07 -2.41
CA ILE A 145 2.08 5.51 -2.72
C ILE A 145 2.43 5.23 -4.19
N PRO A 146 2.20 4.02 -4.75
CA PRO A 146 2.44 3.76 -6.16
C PRO A 146 1.64 4.68 -7.11
N PHE A 147 0.43 5.06 -6.74
CA PHE A 147 -0.38 5.97 -7.56
C PHE A 147 0.17 7.40 -7.57
N ILE A 148 0.72 7.88 -6.45
CA ILE A 148 1.43 9.17 -6.39
C ILE A 148 2.64 9.13 -7.32
N MET A 149 3.44 8.07 -7.24
CA MET A 149 4.62 7.88 -8.09
C MET A 149 4.25 7.80 -9.58
N TYR A 150 3.19 7.07 -9.91
CA TYR A 150 2.69 6.98 -11.28
C TYR A 150 2.17 8.33 -11.79
N GLY A 151 1.42 9.06 -10.98
CA GLY A 151 0.93 10.41 -11.32
C GLY A 151 2.07 11.37 -11.62
N MET A 152 3.14 11.32 -10.82
CA MET A 152 4.35 12.13 -11.07
C MET A 152 5.08 11.74 -12.36
N ALA A 153 5.20 10.45 -12.63
CA ALA A 153 5.91 9.96 -13.81
C ALA A 153 5.12 10.19 -15.12
N SER A 154 3.79 10.06 -15.06
CA SER A 154 2.90 10.19 -16.24
C SER A 154 2.38 11.60 -16.46
N GLY A 155 2.47 12.51 -15.46
CA GLY A 155 1.84 13.81 -15.48
C GLY A 155 0.31 13.78 -15.27
N ALA A 156 -0.26 12.60 -14.94
CA ALA A 156 -1.68 12.46 -14.67
C ALA A 156 -2.04 12.99 -13.27
N SER A 157 -3.28 13.46 -13.11
CA SER A 157 -3.79 13.91 -11.81
C SER A 157 -3.80 12.79 -10.78
N VAL A 158 -3.09 12.97 -9.67
CA VAL A 158 -3.04 11.99 -8.58
C VAL A 158 -4.45 11.75 -8.00
N SER A 159 -5.27 12.79 -7.90
CA SER A 159 -6.65 12.66 -7.40
C SER A 159 -7.52 11.79 -8.32
N ASP A 160 -7.36 11.92 -9.65
CA ASP A 160 -8.12 11.11 -10.61
C ASP A 160 -7.67 9.65 -10.59
N ILE A 161 -6.34 9.40 -10.44
CA ILE A 161 -5.80 8.05 -10.29
C ILE A 161 -6.32 7.41 -9.00
N PHE A 162 -6.39 8.17 -7.91
CA PHE A 162 -6.97 7.72 -6.66
C PHE A 162 -8.42 7.29 -6.83
N LEU A 163 -9.22 8.11 -7.51
CA LEU A 163 -10.62 7.78 -7.79
C LEU A 163 -10.75 6.49 -8.61
N ALA A 164 -9.89 6.32 -9.62
CA ALA A 164 -9.87 5.12 -10.45
C ALA A 164 -9.52 3.84 -9.68
N GLY A 165 -8.75 3.93 -8.59
CA GLY A 165 -8.36 2.80 -7.75
C GLY A 165 -9.47 2.25 -6.86
N ILE A 166 -10.50 3.03 -6.54
CA ILE A 166 -11.56 2.62 -5.59
C ILE A 166 -12.33 1.40 -6.12
N VAL A 167 -12.79 1.46 -7.36
CA VAL A 167 -13.63 0.40 -7.93
C VAL A 167 -12.89 -0.95 -8.01
N PRO A 168 -11.67 -1.03 -8.61
CA PRO A 168 -10.90 -2.27 -8.61
C PRO A 168 -10.58 -2.77 -7.20
N GLY A 169 -10.20 -1.87 -6.28
CA GLY A 169 -9.88 -2.25 -4.92
C GLY A 169 -11.06 -2.88 -4.17
N VAL A 170 -12.25 -2.26 -4.26
CA VAL A 170 -13.48 -2.82 -3.67
C VAL A 170 -13.84 -4.15 -4.34
N LEU A 171 -13.73 -4.26 -5.67
CA LEU A 171 -14.01 -5.49 -6.39
C LEU A 171 -13.09 -6.64 -5.93
N ILE A 172 -11.79 -6.39 -5.82
CA ILE A 172 -10.82 -7.39 -5.33
C ILE A 172 -11.15 -7.79 -3.89
N GLY A 173 -11.45 -6.83 -3.02
CA GLY A 173 -11.87 -7.09 -1.64
C GLY A 173 -13.12 -7.99 -1.58
N LEU A 174 -14.13 -7.71 -2.40
CA LEU A 174 -15.33 -8.56 -2.52
C LEU A 174 -15.00 -9.97 -3.01
N LEU A 175 -14.18 -10.11 -4.04
CA LEU A 175 -13.76 -11.43 -4.54
C LEU A 175 -13.00 -12.23 -3.49
N LEU A 176 -12.13 -11.58 -2.71
CA LEU A 176 -11.42 -12.23 -1.59
C LEU A 176 -12.39 -12.69 -0.49
N MET A 177 -13.41 -11.89 -0.16
CA MET A 177 -14.43 -12.28 0.80
C MET A 177 -15.28 -13.47 0.27
N VAL A 178 -15.65 -13.45 -1.00
CA VAL A 178 -16.35 -14.58 -1.65
C VAL A 178 -15.49 -15.84 -1.59
N TYR A 179 -14.22 -15.74 -1.94
CA TYR A 179 -13.27 -16.86 -1.82
C TYR A 179 -13.19 -17.39 -0.38
N ALA A 180 -13.06 -16.50 0.61
CA ALA A 180 -13.03 -16.89 2.02
C ALA A 180 -14.29 -17.66 2.45
N VAL A 181 -15.47 -17.21 2.00
CA VAL A 181 -16.75 -17.91 2.27
C VAL A 181 -16.77 -19.30 1.63
N PHE A 182 -16.34 -19.44 0.38
CA PHE A 182 -16.28 -20.77 -0.27
C PHE A 182 -15.27 -21.69 0.43
N TYR A 183 -14.11 -21.18 0.79
CA TYR A 183 -13.09 -21.92 1.51
C TYR A 183 -13.60 -22.46 2.85
N CYS A 184 -14.17 -21.58 3.67
CA CYS A 184 -14.69 -21.93 5.00
C CYS A 184 -15.90 -22.89 4.93
N LYS A 185 -16.77 -22.75 3.91
CA LYS A 185 -17.87 -23.71 3.68
C LYS A 185 -17.34 -25.11 3.35
N LYS A 186 -16.23 -25.21 2.60
CA LYS A 186 -15.65 -26.49 2.21
C LYS A 186 -14.89 -27.18 3.34
N HIS A 187 -14.14 -26.42 4.15
CA HIS A 187 -13.25 -26.98 5.18
C HIS A 187 -13.87 -26.99 6.59
N GLY A 188 -15.02 -26.34 6.77
CA GLY A 188 -15.66 -26.18 8.08
C GLY A 188 -15.01 -25.07 8.92
N GLU A 189 -15.68 -24.71 10.01
CA GLU A 189 -15.25 -23.72 10.98
C GLU A 189 -15.61 -24.19 12.40
N ASP A 190 -14.76 -23.91 13.37
CA ASP A 190 -15.04 -24.13 14.80
C ASP A 190 -16.02 -23.03 15.31
N LYS A 191 -17.32 -23.25 15.05
CA LYS A 191 -18.37 -22.29 15.39
C LYS A 191 -18.46 -22.01 16.89
N GLU A 192 -18.12 -22.98 17.73
CA GLU A 192 -18.16 -22.81 19.19
C GLU A 192 -17.15 -21.77 19.65
N LYS A 193 -15.88 -21.92 19.25
CA LYS A 193 -14.82 -20.97 19.61
C LYS A 193 -15.09 -19.58 19.01
N ILE A 194 -15.53 -19.53 17.75
CA ILE A 194 -15.84 -18.29 17.06
C ILE A 194 -16.97 -17.55 17.79
N ASN A 195 -18.07 -18.25 18.11
CA ASN A 195 -19.20 -17.65 18.80
C ASN A 195 -18.81 -17.16 20.19
N ALA A 196 -18.08 -17.96 20.97
CA ALA A 196 -17.59 -17.54 22.29
C ALA A 196 -16.78 -16.25 22.22
N LYS A 197 -15.90 -16.11 21.20
CA LYS A 197 -15.10 -14.90 20.98
C LYS A 197 -15.96 -13.70 20.63
N ILE A 198 -16.95 -13.89 19.74
CA ILE A 198 -17.84 -12.81 19.29
C ILE A 198 -18.86 -12.43 20.39
N ASP A 199 -19.33 -13.39 21.19
CA ASP A 199 -20.20 -13.12 22.32
C ASP A 199 -19.50 -12.25 23.36
N ALA A 200 -18.24 -12.57 23.69
CA ALA A 200 -17.42 -11.72 24.56
C ALA A 200 -17.21 -10.29 23.98
N LEU A 201 -17.22 -10.14 22.64
CA LEU A 201 -17.17 -8.83 22.00
C LEU A 201 -18.55 -8.13 22.09
N HIS A 202 -19.65 -8.87 21.92
CA HIS A 202 -21.01 -8.35 22.04
C HIS A 202 -21.37 -7.94 23.47
N GLU A 203 -20.84 -8.62 24.48
CA GLU A 203 -21.02 -8.24 25.90
C GLU A 203 -20.46 -6.84 26.21
N GLN A 204 -19.46 -6.38 25.44
CA GLN A 204 -18.97 -5.01 25.59
C GLN A 204 -19.98 -3.96 25.11
N GLY A 205 -20.97 -4.36 24.32
CA GLY A 205 -22.01 -3.50 23.77
C GLY A 205 -21.58 -2.75 22.50
N LEU A 206 -22.52 -2.64 21.55
CA LEU A 206 -22.30 -1.98 20.26
C LEU A 206 -21.75 -0.55 20.42
N TRP A 207 -22.31 0.20 21.36
CA TRP A 207 -21.94 1.60 21.56
C TRP A 207 -20.47 1.76 21.98
N LYS A 208 -19.97 0.88 22.83
CA LYS A 208 -18.58 0.91 23.29
C LYS A 208 -17.62 0.54 22.16
N VAL A 209 -17.93 -0.51 21.40
CA VAL A 209 -17.13 -0.94 20.24
C VAL A 209 -17.14 0.15 19.16
N PHE A 210 -18.30 0.71 18.83
CA PHE A 210 -18.41 1.80 17.86
C PHE A 210 -17.64 3.05 18.29
N LYS A 211 -17.84 3.51 19.54
CA LYS A 211 -17.13 4.67 20.10
C LYS A 211 -15.60 4.48 20.07
N SER A 212 -15.12 3.26 20.37
CA SER A 212 -13.69 2.95 20.35
C SER A 212 -13.12 2.95 18.91
N SER A 213 -13.92 2.60 17.92
CA SER A 213 -13.50 2.48 16.51
C SER A 213 -13.84 3.71 15.67
N PHE A 214 -14.65 4.62 16.19
CA PHE A 214 -15.16 5.78 15.45
C PHE A 214 -14.04 6.61 14.80
N PHE A 215 -13.02 6.96 15.58
CA PHE A 215 -11.90 7.75 15.08
C PHE A 215 -11.02 6.95 14.10
N ALA A 216 -11.00 5.61 14.20
CA ALA A 216 -10.31 4.78 13.24
C ALA A 216 -11.00 4.79 11.87
N VAL A 217 -12.34 4.69 11.85
CA VAL A 217 -13.15 4.75 10.62
C VAL A 217 -13.16 6.17 10.03
N LEU A 218 -13.12 7.19 10.88
CA LEU A 218 -13.14 8.58 10.44
C LEU A 218 -11.87 8.99 9.70
N SER A 219 -10.75 8.34 9.96
CA SER A 219 -9.47 8.67 9.32
C SER A 219 -9.50 8.60 7.78
N PRO A 220 -9.85 7.48 7.13
CA PRO A 220 -9.94 7.44 5.67
C PRO A 220 -11.03 8.38 5.13
N VAL A 221 -12.11 8.60 5.89
CA VAL A 221 -13.18 9.54 5.49
C VAL A 221 -12.66 10.97 5.44
N ILE A 222 -11.86 11.40 6.42
CA ILE A 222 -11.23 12.72 6.41
C ILE A 222 -10.27 12.85 5.24
N ILE A 223 -9.37 11.88 5.06
CA ILE A 223 -8.34 11.92 4.01
C ILE A 223 -9.00 12.02 2.62
N LEU A 224 -9.87 11.08 2.30
CA LEU A 224 -10.54 11.02 1.00
C LEU A 224 -11.53 12.17 0.81
N GLY A 225 -12.24 12.54 1.90
CA GLY A 225 -13.15 13.67 1.89
C GLY A 225 -12.45 15.00 1.56
N CYS A 226 -11.28 15.27 2.15
CA CYS A 226 -10.49 16.46 1.85
C CYS A 226 -9.99 16.46 0.39
N ILE A 227 -9.53 15.32 -0.11
CA ILE A 227 -9.02 15.22 -1.49
C ILE A 227 -10.14 15.39 -2.52
N TYR A 228 -11.25 14.66 -2.37
CA TYR A 228 -12.32 14.65 -3.37
C TYR A 228 -13.23 15.89 -3.31
N SER A 229 -13.30 16.57 -2.17
CA SER A 229 -13.96 17.87 -2.08
C SER A 229 -13.12 19.01 -2.67
N GLY A 230 -11.86 18.76 -3.03
CA GLY A 230 -10.94 19.78 -3.51
C GLY A 230 -10.43 20.76 -2.44
N VAL A 231 -10.73 20.51 -1.16
CA VAL A 231 -10.29 21.34 -0.02
C VAL A 231 -8.79 21.19 0.22
N ALA A 232 -8.24 20.00 -0.03
CA ALA A 232 -6.81 19.73 0.13
C ALA A 232 -6.26 18.90 -1.04
N SER A 233 -5.05 19.23 -1.45
CA SER A 233 -4.26 18.38 -2.34
C SER A 233 -3.90 17.05 -1.64
N PRO A 234 -3.50 16.00 -2.38
CA PRO A 234 -3.04 14.75 -1.77
C PRO A 234 -1.91 14.93 -0.73
N THR A 235 -1.02 15.89 -0.97
CA THR A 235 0.09 16.22 -0.05
C THR A 235 -0.42 16.87 1.25
N GLU A 236 -1.32 17.84 1.14
CA GLU A 236 -1.93 18.48 2.31
C GLU A 236 -2.78 17.49 3.10
N ALA A 237 -3.55 16.63 2.43
CA ALA A 237 -4.31 15.56 3.08
C ALA A 237 -3.41 14.57 3.82
N ALA A 238 -2.21 14.28 3.30
CA ALA A 238 -1.23 13.45 3.99
C ALA A 238 -0.73 14.11 5.28
N VAL A 239 -0.47 15.42 5.26
CA VAL A 239 -0.09 16.18 6.46
C VAL A 239 -1.23 16.20 7.48
N ILE A 240 -2.46 16.46 7.04
CA ILE A 240 -3.68 16.38 7.90
C ILE A 240 -3.77 15.00 8.55
N SER A 241 -3.52 13.94 7.78
CA SER A 241 -3.53 12.56 8.27
C SER A 241 -2.51 12.31 9.38
N VAL A 242 -1.29 12.89 9.29
CA VAL A 242 -0.26 12.78 10.34
C VAL A 242 -0.74 13.44 11.64
N PHE A 243 -1.22 14.68 11.57
CA PHE A 243 -1.73 15.38 12.76
C PHE A 243 -2.93 14.67 13.36
N TYR A 244 -3.87 14.24 12.54
CA TYR A 244 -5.03 13.46 12.99
C TYR A 244 -4.59 12.18 13.71
N SER A 245 -3.66 11.42 13.12
CA SER A 245 -3.14 10.19 13.69
C SER A 245 -2.46 10.40 15.04
N LEU A 246 -1.67 11.47 15.17
CA LEU A 246 -1.01 11.83 16.43
C LEU A 246 -2.04 12.19 17.50
N ILE A 247 -3.01 13.05 17.17
CA ILE A 247 -4.06 13.47 18.12
C ILE A 247 -4.85 12.25 18.59
N VAL A 248 -5.29 11.39 17.67
CA VAL A 248 -6.07 10.20 18.00
C VAL A 248 -5.26 9.22 18.83
N SER A 249 -4.02 8.92 18.44
CA SER A 249 -3.19 7.90 19.12
C SER A 249 -2.71 8.35 20.49
N ILE A 250 -2.40 9.64 20.69
CA ILE A 250 -1.85 10.16 21.94
C ILE A 250 -2.95 10.54 22.92
N PHE A 251 -3.95 11.34 22.48
CA PHE A 251 -4.92 11.96 23.38
C PHE A 251 -6.20 11.15 23.52
N ILE A 252 -6.72 10.57 22.43
CA ILE A 252 -7.99 9.86 22.42
C ILE A 252 -7.80 8.42 22.84
N TYR A 253 -6.95 7.69 22.13
CA TYR A 253 -6.70 6.27 22.40
C TYR A 253 -5.66 6.03 23.50
N LYS A 254 -4.81 7.02 23.77
CA LYS A 254 -3.72 6.95 24.77
C LYS A 254 -2.84 5.69 24.60
N SER A 255 -2.74 5.21 23.37
CA SER A 255 -2.00 4.01 23.00
C SER A 255 -0.55 4.30 22.64
N LEU A 256 -0.23 5.54 22.25
CA LEU A 256 1.10 5.99 21.91
C LEU A 256 1.60 7.00 22.96
N PRO A 257 2.50 6.59 23.89
CA PRO A 257 3.13 7.53 24.82
C PRO A 257 3.98 8.56 24.08
N ILE A 258 3.96 9.82 24.52
CA ILE A 258 4.73 10.92 23.89
C ILE A 258 6.22 10.57 23.77
N LYS A 259 6.79 9.87 24.74
CA LYS A 259 8.19 9.41 24.72
C LYS A 259 8.52 8.50 23.53
N LYS A 260 7.54 7.75 23.00
CA LYS A 260 7.70 6.84 21.85
C LYS A 260 7.44 7.52 20.50
N VAL A 261 6.99 8.76 20.48
CA VAL A 261 6.76 9.50 19.23
C VAL A 261 8.05 9.64 18.43
N TYR A 262 9.16 9.92 19.11
CA TYR A 262 10.48 9.99 18.46
C TYR A 262 10.83 8.66 17.73
N ASP A 263 10.60 7.51 18.38
CA ASP A 263 10.87 6.21 17.78
C ASP A 263 10.03 5.96 16.53
N VAL A 264 8.78 6.43 16.53
CA VAL A 264 7.88 6.35 15.36
C VAL A 264 8.41 7.19 14.19
N PHE A 265 8.91 8.40 14.45
CA PHE A 265 9.52 9.22 13.41
C PHE A 265 10.80 8.56 12.85
N VAL A 266 11.65 8.01 13.71
CA VAL A 266 12.86 7.27 13.28
C VAL A 266 12.48 6.06 12.43
N GLU A 267 11.45 5.29 12.83
CA GLU A 267 10.94 4.16 12.06
C GLU A 267 10.41 4.60 10.70
N ALA A 268 9.66 5.70 10.64
CA ALA A 268 9.17 6.24 9.39
C ALA A 268 10.33 6.65 8.46
N VAL A 269 11.34 7.37 8.98
CA VAL A 269 12.52 7.74 8.19
C VAL A 269 13.24 6.51 7.64
N ARG A 270 13.45 5.48 8.46
CA ARG A 270 14.07 4.22 8.02
C ARG A 270 13.26 3.50 6.95
N THR A 271 11.95 3.66 6.96
CA THR A 271 11.04 3.04 5.98
C THR A 271 11.04 3.80 4.66
N TYR A 272 10.94 5.13 4.67
CA TYR A 272 10.80 5.88 3.42
C TYR A 272 12.12 6.28 2.76
N ALA A 273 13.21 6.42 3.52
CA ALA A 273 14.48 6.86 2.94
C ALA A 273 15.00 5.93 1.83
N PRO A 274 14.98 4.58 1.98
CA PRO A 274 15.32 3.69 0.88
C PRO A 274 14.39 3.83 -0.33
N ILE A 275 13.09 4.06 -0.10
CA ILE A 275 12.10 4.24 -1.17
C ILE A 275 12.41 5.50 -1.98
N LEU A 276 12.71 6.62 -1.31
CA LEU A 276 13.10 7.84 -2.00
C LEU A 276 14.38 7.67 -2.82
N PHE A 277 15.35 6.92 -2.31
CA PHE A 277 16.59 6.67 -3.02
C PHE A 277 16.38 5.79 -4.27
N ILE A 278 15.52 4.76 -4.16
CA ILE A 278 15.11 3.94 -5.32
C ILE A 278 14.39 4.81 -6.34
N LEU A 279 13.49 5.69 -5.91
CA LEU A 279 12.74 6.59 -6.78
C LEU A 279 13.68 7.56 -7.52
N ALA A 280 14.63 8.19 -6.81
CA ALA A 280 15.63 9.06 -7.41
C ALA A 280 16.42 8.35 -8.52
N ALA A 281 16.92 7.14 -8.23
CA ALA A 281 17.63 6.33 -9.20
C ALA A 281 16.74 5.91 -10.40
N SER A 282 15.48 5.56 -10.14
CA SER A 282 14.51 5.19 -11.18
C SER A 282 14.18 6.36 -12.12
N ILE A 283 14.02 7.57 -11.59
CA ILE A 283 13.77 8.78 -12.40
C ILE A 283 14.99 9.08 -13.29
N ALA A 284 16.20 9.01 -12.73
CA ALA A 284 17.40 9.21 -13.52
C ALA A 284 17.55 8.14 -14.62
N PHE A 285 17.31 6.87 -14.29
CA PHE A 285 17.30 5.79 -15.26
C PHE A 285 16.26 5.99 -16.37
N SER A 286 15.04 6.37 -16.01
CA SER A 286 13.98 6.67 -16.98
C SER A 286 14.35 7.82 -17.92
N ARG A 287 15.00 8.88 -17.42
CA ARG A 287 15.49 9.98 -18.26
C ARG A 287 16.56 9.53 -19.25
N VAL A 288 17.48 8.67 -18.81
CA VAL A 288 18.50 8.09 -19.70
C VAL A 288 17.85 7.22 -20.78
N LEU A 289 16.89 6.36 -20.43
CA LEU A 289 16.13 5.57 -21.41
C LEU A 289 15.39 6.46 -22.43
N THR A 290 14.88 7.60 -21.99
CA THR A 290 14.21 8.58 -22.87
C THR A 290 15.21 9.20 -23.85
N LEU A 291 16.41 9.56 -23.38
CA LEU A 291 17.50 10.04 -24.26
C LEU A 291 17.93 9.00 -25.28
N MET A 292 17.89 7.73 -24.90
CA MET A 292 18.17 6.59 -25.80
C MET A 292 16.97 6.26 -26.72
N GLN A 293 15.86 7.00 -26.63
CA GLN A 293 14.62 6.78 -27.39
C GLN A 293 14.01 5.37 -27.20
N VAL A 294 14.32 4.68 -26.09
CA VAL A 294 13.80 3.33 -25.80
C VAL A 294 12.26 3.30 -25.76
N PRO A 295 11.56 4.26 -25.13
CA PRO A 295 10.08 4.28 -25.15
C PRO A 295 9.50 4.36 -26.56
N GLN A 296 10.12 5.14 -27.45
CA GLN A 296 9.71 5.29 -28.84
C GLN A 296 9.92 4.00 -29.64
N LEU A 297 11.04 3.32 -29.42
CA LEU A 297 11.31 2.02 -30.05
C LEU A 297 10.28 0.96 -29.62
N ILE A 298 9.98 0.88 -28.31
CA ILE A 298 8.99 -0.06 -27.77
C ILE A 298 7.58 0.25 -28.30
N SER A 299 7.18 1.52 -28.25
CA SER A 299 5.84 1.93 -28.72
C SER A 299 5.69 1.71 -30.23
N GLY A 300 6.71 2.03 -31.01
CA GLY A 300 6.74 1.77 -32.46
C GLY A 300 6.62 0.28 -32.78
N TRP A 301 7.34 -0.58 -32.05
CA TRP A 301 7.24 -2.03 -32.21
C TRP A 301 5.84 -2.55 -31.87
N ILE A 302 5.25 -2.09 -30.74
CA ILE A 302 3.89 -2.49 -30.35
C ILE A 302 2.85 -2.08 -31.40
N LEU A 303 2.90 -0.82 -31.88
CA LEU A 303 1.95 -0.33 -32.86
C LEU A 303 2.10 -0.97 -34.23
N ALA A 304 3.32 -1.43 -34.60
CA ALA A 304 3.54 -2.15 -35.84
C ALA A 304 2.95 -3.58 -35.81
N HIS A 305 2.87 -4.21 -34.65
CA HIS A 305 2.41 -5.59 -34.52
C HIS A 305 0.95 -5.72 -34.01
N PHE A 306 0.45 -4.72 -33.31
CA PHE A 306 -0.87 -4.74 -32.68
C PHE A 306 -1.69 -3.50 -33.05
N THR A 307 -2.71 -3.68 -33.87
CA THR A 307 -3.59 -2.60 -34.32
C THR A 307 -4.81 -2.42 -33.41
N SER A 308 -5.19 -3.45 -32.65
CA SER A 308 -6.37 -3.42 -31.77
C SER A 308 -6.01 -2.85 -30.40
N LYS A 309 -6.74 -1.79 -29.97
CA LYS A 309 -6.62 -1.22 -28.63
C LYS A 309 -6.73 -2.26 -27.50
N VAL A 310 -7.64 -3.22 -27.67
CA VAL A 310 -7.85 -4.29 -26.66
C VAL A 310 -6.62 -5.18 -26.55
N VAL A 311 -6.02 -5.57 -27.68
CA VAL A 311 -4.81 -6.40 -27.69
C VAL A 311 -3.64 -5.67 -27.07
N VAL A 312 -3.46 -4.38 -27.38
CA VAL A 312 -2.41 -3.56 -26.76
C VAL A 312 -2.58 -3.50 -25.24
N LEU A 313 -3.80 -3.28 -24.75
CA LEU A 313 -4.08 -3.27 -23.31
C LEU A 313 -3.80 -4.64 -22.64
N ILE A 314 -4.15 -5.74 -23.31
CA ILE A 314 -3.85 -7.09 -22.81
C ILE A 314 -2.34 -7.31 -22.72
N VAL A 315 -1.59 -6.92 -23.75
CA VAL A 315 -0.11 -7.05 -23.76
C VAL A 315 0.50 -6.24 -22.62
N ILE A 316 0.08 -4.98 -22.44
CA ILE A 316 0.54 -4.14 -21.33
C ILE A 316 0.24 -4.80 -19.98
N ASN A 317 -0.98 -5.31 -19.78
CA ASN A 317 -1.35 -5.98 -18.53
C ASN A 317 -0.51 -7.24 -18.28
N LEU A 318 -0.24 -8.05 -19.31
CA LEU A 318 0.62 -9.24 -19.17
C LEU A 318 2.05 -8.86 -18.79
N VAL A 319 2.62 -7.82 -19.41
CA VAL A 319 3.96 -7.32 -19.07
C VAL A 319 3.97 -6.81 -17.63
N LEU A 320 3.00 -6.01 -17.21
CA LEU A 320 2.90 -5.50 -15.84
C LEU A 320 2.72 -6.63 -14.82
N LEU A 321 1.97 -7.67 -15.16
CA LEU A 321 1.79 -8.84 -14.30
C LEU A 321 3.11 -9.60 -14.12
N LEU A 322 3.87 -9.82 -15.19
CA LEU A 322 5.19 -10.46 -15.12
C LEU A 322 6.18 -9.62 -14.31
N VAL A 323 6.20 -8.31 -14.52
CA VAL A 323 7.05 -7.38 -13.75
C VAL A 323 6.65 -7.40 -12.27
N GLY A 324 5.35 -7.35 -11.95
CA GLY A 324 4.85 -7.40 -10.59
C GLY A 324 5.17 -8.70 -9.85
N MET A 325 5.21 -9.83 -10.56
CA MET A 325 5.64 -11.12 -9.96
C MET A 325 7.10 -11.11 -9.50
N VAL A 326 7.95 -10.31 -10.14
CA VAL A 326 9.41 -10.30 -9.85
C VAL A 326 9.79 -9.16 -8.92
N MET A 327 9.11 -8.02 -9.01
CA MET A 327 9.54 -6.79 -8.33
C MET A 327 9.00 -6.60 -6.92
N ASP A 328 7.91 -7.28 -6.53
CA ASP A 328 7.30 -7.12 -5.20
C ASP A 328 7.48 -8.36 -4.32
N LEU A 329 8.72 -8.82 -4.22
CA LEU A 329 9.09 -9.94 -3.34
C LEU A 329 9.01 -9.59 -1.85
N SER A 330 8.91 -8.32 -1.47
CA SER A 330 8.87 -7.89 -0.07
C SER A 330 7.63 -8.36 0.68
N LEU A 331 6.49 -8.52 0.00
CA LEU A 331 5.25 -9.07 0.58
C LEU A 331 5.38 -10.55 0.95
N ILE A 332 6.19 -11.31 0.22
CA ILE A 332 6.42 -12.74 0.48
C ILE A 332 7.23 -12.94 1.76
N HIS A 333 8.15 -12.04 2.08
CA HIS A 333 8.99 -12.13 3.29
C HIS A 333 8.23 -11.86 4.59
N ILE A 334 7.12 -11.13 4.51
CA ILE A 334 6.27 -10.80 5.66
C ILE A 334 5.27 -11.92 5.92
#